data_20cdef3508229db07ec70589f4f4513f
#
_entry.id   20cdef3508229db07ec70589f4f4513f
#
_cell.length_a   1.000
_cell.length_b   1.000
_cell.length_c   1.000
_cell.angle_alpha   90.00
_cell.angle_beta   90.00
_cell.angle_gamma   90.00
#
_symmetry.space_group_name_H-M   'P 1'
#
loop_
_entity.id
_entity.type
_entity.pdbx_description
1 polymer ?
#
loop_
_entity_poly.entity_id
_entity_poly.type
_entity_poly.pdbx_seq_one_letter_code
_entity_poly.pdbx_strand_id
1 'polypeptide(L)'
;MKHMRITVIALIAIALLLITAGCTQPAGTTGATTVAPTASAAPIKELRIGYQPSTHQMAEITAMNKGWFQQDLAPLGVQNVSDKVFPTGAPEMQAMLAGDIDVAYVGAAPVLSAVATGLDAKIVAGVNTQGSDLVVRNDLNYTGPQSLKGLTIATFQAGTIQDTLLRNWIKQNNISPDTDVTIKGMNPGDAVIAMTAGKVDGVFLPTPSPSVVVNQGKGKIVVHSGEMYPNHTCCVLVVSGKLIREHPEIVRQIIKTNDKAVAFNEQNLDEAAGIFANKTGSKLEDVKASLKEWDGNWASDPNIIINPVIDYAKIQYDLGYIKKPLTQSDLFDLNFYKKN
;
A
#
# COMPACT_ATOMS: atom_id res chain seq x y z
N MET A 1 10.88 -51.92 -34.28
CA MET A 1 11.00 -51.87 -35.77
C MET A 1 11.49 -50.49 -36.14
N LYS A 2 12.76 -50.50 -36.62
CA LYS A 2 13.38 -49.78 -37.75
C LYS A 2 13.27 -48.24 -37.69
N HIS A 3 14.40 -47.62 -37.33
CA HIS A 3 15.43 -47.01 -38.20
C HIS A 3 14.92 -45.92 -39.16
N MET A 4 15.45 -44.64 -39.05
CA MET A 4 16.48 -44.28 -40.02
C MET A 4 17.08 -42.90 -39.64
N ARG A 5 18.40 -42.85 -39.56
CA ARG A 5 19.30 -41.70 -39.56
C ARG A 5 19.42 -41.11 -40.97
N ILE A 6 19.61 -39.80 -41.08
CA ILE A 6 20.44 -39.24 -42.19
C ILE A 6 21.08 -37.96 -41.67
N THR A 7 22.42 -38.00 -41.68
CA THR A 7 23.41 -36.94 -41.52
C THR A 7 23.75 -36.37 -42.90
N VAL A 8 23.90 -35.07 -43.05
CA VAL A 8 24.65 -34.48 -44.18
C VAL A 8 25.50 -33.31 -43.67
N ILE A 9 26.80 -33.45 -43.89
CA ILE A 9 27.93 -32.52 -43.69
C ILE A 9 28.30 -31.96 -45.08
N ALA A 10 28.67 -30.67 -45.18
CA ALA A 10 29.67 -30.09 -46.10
C ALA A 10 29.77 -28.58 -45.83
N LEU A 11 30.85 -28.04 -45.34
CA LEU A 11 32.24 -27.81 -45.79
C LEU A 11 32.43 -26.60 -46.72
N ILE A 12 33.09 -25.54 -46.15
CA ILE A 12 34.24 -24.73 -46.63
C ILE A 12 34.02 -23.71 -47.77
N ALA A 13 34.41 -22.45 -47.52
CA ALA A 13 35.51 -21.78 -48.24
C ALA A 13 35.96 -20.48 -47.55
N ILE A 14 37.27 -20.44 -47.29
CA ILE A 14 38.09 -19.31 -46.84
C ILE A 14 38.43 -18.44 -48.06
N ALA A 15 38.42 -17.10 -47.86
CA ALA A 15 39.22 -16.22 -48.70
C ALA A 15 39.82 -15.09 -47.86
N LEU A 16 41.10 -15.21 -47.58
CA LEU A 16 42.01 -14.16 -47.09
C LEU A 16 42.31 -13.19 -48.25
N LEU A 17 42.24 -11.89 -47.95
CA LEU A 17 42.99 -10.86 -48.71
C LEU A 17 43.53 -9.82 -47.73
N LEU A 18 44.85 -9.89 -47.55
CA LEU A 18 45.70 -8.88 -46.93
C LEU A 18 45.98 -7.77 -47.95
N ILE A 19 45.78 -6.50 -47.57
CA ILE A 19 46.50 -5.38 -48.17
C ILE A 19 46.90 -4.39 -47.05
N THR A 20 48.18 -4.00 -47.13
CA THR A 20 49.00 -3.28 -46.17
C THR A 20 48.92 -1.77 -46.29
N ALA A 21 49.11 -1.12 -45.16
CA ALA A 21 49.87 0.11 -44.88
C ALA A 21 49.37 1.45 -45.39
N GLY A 22 49.30 2.39 -44.46
CA GLY A 22 49.30 3.81 -44.67
C GLY A 22 49.04 4.60 -43.39
N CYS A 23 50.10 4.89 -42.61
CA CYS A 23 50.05 5.86 -41.52
C CYS A 23 49.94 7.27 -42.07
N THR A 24 48.93 8.02 -41.63
CA THR A 24 49.02 9.47 -41.44
C THR A 24 48.03 9.91 -40.38
N GLN A 25 48.53 10.47 -39.32
CA GLN A 25 47.76 11.11 -38.26
C GLN A 25 47.59 12.56 -38.62
N PRO A 26 46.42 13.17 -38.45
CA PRO A 26 46.37 14.52 -37.95
C PRO A 26 45.41 14.70 -36.75
N ALA A 27 45.91 15.39 -35.80
CA ALA A 27 45.34 16.38 -34.85
C ALA A 27 43.85 16.28 -34.47
N GLY A 28 43.69 16.12 -33.17
CA GLY A 28 42.64 16.58 -32.27
C GLY A 28 41.31 17.11 -32.85
N THR A 29 40.28 16.30 -32.62
CA THR A 29 38.91 16.83 -32.52
C THR A 29 38.32 16.33 -31.21
N THR A 30 38.03 17.24 -30.29
CA THR A 30 37.23 17.03 -29.10
C THR A 30 35.89 16.40 -29.52
N GLY A 31 35.77 15.09 -29.36
CA GLY A 31 34.52 14.37 -29.55
C GLY A 31 33.53 14.81 -28.47
N ALA A 32 32.61 15.68 -28.83
CA ALA A 32 31.37 15.83 -28.08
C ALA A 32 30.68 14.48 -28.04
N THR A 33 30.62 13.87 -26.88
CA THR A 33 29.82 12.69 -26.62
C THR A 33 28.37 13.10 -26.79
N THR A 34 27.81 12.88 -27.96
CA THR A 34 26.37 12.95 -28.19
C THR A 34 25.75 11.87 -27.32
N VAL A 35 25.17 12.26 -26.19
CA VAL A 35 24.25 11.43 -25.42
C VAL A 35 23.12 11.09 -26.37
N ALA A 36 23.02 9.82 -26.75
CA ALA A 36 21.91 9.32 -27.55
C ALA A 36 20.61 9.70 -26.81
N PRO A 37 19.58 10.22 -27.52
CA PRO A 37 18.30 10.47 -26.89
C PRO A 37 17.79 9.17 -26.30
N THR A 38 17.55 9.15 -24.99
CA THR A 38 16.90 8.05 -24.30
C THR A 38 15.57 7.82 -25.02
N ALA A 39 15.37 6.62 -25.57
CA ALA A 39 14.14 6.28 -26.23
C ALA A 39 12.98 6.60 -25.27
N SER A 40 12.09 7.51 -25.67
CA SER A 40 10.90 7.83 -24.90
C SER A 40 10.10 6.55 -24.72
N ALA A 41 9.82 6.19 -23.47
CA ALA A 41 8.99 5.02 -23.16
C ALA A 41 7.62 5.15 -23.86
N ALA A 42 7.00 4.02 -24.21
CA ALA A 42 5.71 4.05 -24.89
C ALA A 42 4.62 4.68 -24.00
N PRO A 43 3.68 5.46 -24.57
CA PRO A 43 2.59 6.05 -23.80
C PRO A 43 1.78 5.01 -23.03
N ILE A 44 1.41 5.32 -21.80
CA ILE A 44 0.52 4.46 -20.98
C ILE A 44 -0.92 4.74 -21.39
N LYS A 45 -1.61 3.73 -21.92
CA LYS A 45 -3.03 3.86 -22.28
C LYS A 45 -3.90 4.10 -21.06
N GLU A 46 -3.63 3.38 -19.97
CA GLU A 46 -4.37 3.47 -18.72
C GLU A 46 -3.44 3.21 -17.54
N LEU A 47 -3.43 4.13 -16.58
CA LEU A 47 -2.83 3.94 -15.25
C LEU A 47 -3.93 3.57 -14.27
N ARG A 48 -3.78 2.45 -13.58
CA ARG A 48 -4.81 1.87 -12.72
C ARG A 48 -4.36 1.92 -11.27
N ILE A 49 -5.16 2.58 -10.43
CA ILE A 49 -4.88 2.81 -9.01
C ILE A 49 -5.81 1.95 -8.16
N GLY A 50 -5.25 1.13 -7.26
CA GLY A 50 -6.02 0.43 -6.23
C GLY A 50 -6.13 1.25 -4.96
N TYR A 51 -7.28 1.15 -4.27
CA TYR A 51 -7.48 1.77 -2.96
C TYR A 51 -8.52 1.03 -2.12
N GLN A 52 -8.57 1.32 -0.82
CA GLN A 52 -9.57 0.81 0.12
C GLN A 52 -10.45 1.95 0.64
N PRO A 53 -11.73 1.70 0.99
CA PRO A 53 -12.67 2.75 1.42
C PRO A 53 -12.44 3.13 2.89
N SER A 54 -11.27 3.69 3.20
CA SER A 54 -10.83 4.14 4.52
C SER A 54 -10.40 5.61 4.44
N THR A 55 -10.63 6.38 5.51
CA THR A 55 -10.19 7.79 5.58
C THR A 55 -8.67 7.93 5.49
N HIS A 56 -7.92 6.85 5.71
CA HIS A 56 -6.48 6.81 5.50
C HIS A 56 -6.10 7.16 4.06
N GLN A 57 -6.93 6.78 3.09
CA GLN A 57 -6.65 6.91 1.67
C GLN A 57 -7.40 8.07 1.01
N MET A 58 -7.86 9.04 1.82
CA MET A 58 -8.57 10.22 1.32
C MET A 58 -7.77 11.03 0.31
N ALA A 59 -6.43 11.00 0.35
CA ALA A 59 -5.59 11.72 -0.61
C ALA A 59 -5.80 11.15 -2.03
N GLU A 60 -5.86 9.84 -2.18
CA GLU A 60 -6.18 9.19 -3.45
C GLU A 60 -7.57 9.60 -3.94
N ILE A 61 -8.59 9.43 -3.08
CA ILE A 61 -9.99 9.71 -3.39
C ILE A 61 -10.19 11.19 -3.78
N THR A 62 -9.53 12.10 -3.07
CA THR A 62 -9.55 13.53 -3.38
C THR A 62 -8.89 13.81 -4.72
N ALA A 63 -7.70 13.26 -4.98
CA ALA A 63 -6.98 13.48 -6.23
C ALA A 63 -7.75 12.94 -7.44
N MET A 64 -8.40 11.78 -7.31
CA MET A 64 -9.28 11.22 -8.35
C MET A 64 -10.52 12.09 -8.55
N ASN A 65 -11.21 12.48 -7.50
CA ASN A 65 -12.41 13.34 -7.57
C ASN A 65 -12.13 14.70 -8.22
N LYS A 66 -10.99 15.31 -7.88
CA LYS A 66 -10.53 16.59 -8.46
C LYS A 66 -9.95 16.44 -9.87
N GLY A 67 -9.77 15.23 -10.38
CA GLY A 67 -9.15 14.97 -11.68
C GLY A 67 -7.64 15.27 -11.72
N TRP A 68 -6.97 15.40 -10.57
CA TRP A 68 -5.56 15.80 -10.51
C TRP A 68 -4.62 14.74 -11.06
N PHE A 69 -4.86 13.46 -10.81
CA PHE A 69 -4.03 12.41 -11.41
C PHE A 69 -4.06 12.49 -12.94
N GLN A 70 -5.25 12.65 -13.54
CA GLN A 70 -5.36 12.79 -14.98
C GLN A 70 -4.66 14.05 -15.50
N GLN A 71 -4.86 15.19 -14.84
CA GLN A 71 -4.27 16.47 -15.23
C GLN A 71 -2.75 16.46 -15.14
N ASP A 72 -2.22 15.93 -14.05
CA ASP A 72 -0.78 15.96 -13.75
C ASP A 72 0.00 14.91 -14.53
N LEU A 73 -0.65 13.80 -14.95
CA LEU A 73 -0.01 12.68 -15.65
C LEU A 73 -0.18 12.70 -17.19
N ALA A 74 -1.19 13.39 -17.69
CA ALA A 74 -1.40 13.52 -19.14
C ALA A 74 -0.19 14.09 -19.90
N PRO A 75 0.53 15.14 -19.39
CA PRO A 75 1.74 15.64 -20.02
C PRO A 75 2.89 14.62 -20.10
N LEU A 76 2.85 13.57 -19.27
CA LEU A 76 3.81 12.48 -19.24
C LEU A 76 3.40 11.28 -20.11
N GLY A 77 2.33 11.42 -20.90
CA GLY A 77 1.87 10.40 -21.85
C GLY A 77 0.87 9.40 -21.29
N VAL A 78 0.29 9.63 -20.10
CA VAL A 78 -0.82 8.82 -19.57
C VAL A 78 -2.12 9.27 -20.20
N GLN A 79 -2.80 8.38 -20.96
CA GLN A 79 -4.01 8.71 -21.68
C GLN A 79 -5.25 8.69 -20.78
N ASN A 80 -5.31 7.75 -19.84
CA ASN A 80 -6.40 7.61 -18.88
C ASN A 80 -5.87 7.20 -17.51
N VAL A 81 -6.52 7.69 -16.45
CA VAL A 81 -6.30 7.23 -15.07
C VAL A 81 -7.62 6.71 -14.52
N SER A 82 -7.61 5.50 -14.00
CA SER A 82 -8.78 4.90 -13.36
C SER A 82 -8.44 4.40 -11.95
N ASP A 83 -9.46 4.30 -11.11
CA ASP A 83 -9.33 3.74 -9.76
C ASP A 83 -10.22 2.50 -9.58
N LYS A 84 -9.79 1.61 -8.66
CA LYS A 84 -10.52 0.40 -8.29
C LYS A 84 -10.51 0.23 -6.79
N VAL A 85 -11.72 0.10 -6.21
CA VAL A 85 -11.88 -0.15 -4.79
C VAL A 85 -11.69 -1.63 -4.45
N PHE A 86 -10.99 -1.89 -3.34
CA PHE A 86 -10.80 -3.22 -2.77
C PHE A 86 -11.28 -3.24 -1.31
N PRO A 87 -11.91 -4.32 -0.86
CA PRO A 87 -12.40 -4.40 0.53
C PRO A 87 -11.28 -4.47 1.56
N THR A 88 -10.13 -5.05 1.19
CA THR A 88 -8.92 -5.20 2.03
C THR A 88 -7.66 -5.28 1.17
N GLY A 89 -6.48 -5.21 1.80
CA GLY A 89 -5.21 -5.17 1.08
C GLY A 89 -4.81 -6.48 0.40
N ALA A 90 -5.26 -7.65 0.86
CA ALA A 90 -4.86 -8.91 0.25
C ALA A 90 -5.38 -9.06 -1.20
N PRO A 91 -6.68 -8.86 -1.51
CA PRO A 91 -7.16 -8.87 -2.89
C PRO A 91 -6.58 -7.72 -3.74
N GLU A 92 -6.23 -6.59 -3.14
CA GLU A 92 -5.57 -5.49 -3.83
C GLU A 92 -4.15 -5.89 -4.30
N MET A 93 -3.37 -6.53 -3.43
CA MET A 93 -2.05 -7.05 -3.80
C MET A 93 -2.12 -8.20 -4.81
N GLN A 94 -3.16 -9.03 -4.76
CA GLN A 94 -3.41 -10.04 -5.80
C GLN A 94 -3.69 -9.38 -7.17
N ALA A 95 -4.46 -8.30 -7.20
CA ALA A 95 -4.69 -7.55 -8.43
C ALA A 95 -3.40 -6.91 -8.97
N MET A 96 -2.51 -6.41 -8.10
CA MET A 96 -1.20 -5.90 -8.53
C MET A 96 -0.31 -7.03 -9.07
N LEU A 97 -0.29 -8.19 -8.43
CA LEU A 97 0.46 -9.36 -8.89
C LEU A 97 -0.04 -9.87 -10.25
N ALA A 98 -1.36 -9.80 -10.49
CA ALA A 98 -1.98 -10.13 -11.78
C ALA A 98 -1.74 -9.06 -12.87
N GLY A 99 -1.24 -7.88 -12.49
CA GLY A 99 -1.06 -6.75 -13.39
C GLY A 99 -2.37 -6.01 -13.69
N ASP A 100 -3.38 -6.14 -12.84
CA ASP A 100 -4.67 -5.44 -12.98
C ASP A 100 -4.64 -4.02 -12.42
N ILE A 101 -3.68 -3.71 -11.54
CA ILE A 101 -3.39 -2.35 -11.06
C ILE A 101 -1.88 -2.09 -11.09
N ASP A 102 -1.51 -0.82 -11.27
CA ASP A 102 -0.14 -0.35 -11.42
C ASP A 102 0.37 0.35 -10.14
N VAL A 103 -0.55 0.92 -9.39
CA VAL A 103 -0.34 1.68 -8.15
C VAL A 103 -1.34 1.22 -7.10
N ALA A 104 -0.96 1.20 -5.83
CA ALA A 104 -1.85 0.84 -4.73
C ALA A 104 -1.67 1.76 -3.52
N TYR A 105 -2.78 2.19 -2.96
CA TYR A 105 -2.88 2.81 -1.64
C TYR A 105 -3.34 1.76 -0.64
N VAL A 106 -2.43 1.10 0.02
CA VAL A 106 -2.69 -0.15 0.72
C VAL A 106 -2.02 -0.21 2.09
N GLY A 107 -2.56 -1.01 3.00
CA GLY A 107 -1.89 -1.31 4.27
C GLY A 107 -0.50 -1.90 4.05
N ALA A 108 0.50 -1.50 4.85
CA ALA A 108 1.87 -1.98 4.70
C ALA A 108 1.98 -3.51 4.83
N ALA A 109 1.26 -4.13 5.75
CA ALA A 109 1.36 -5.56 6.04
C ALA A 109 0.99 -6.49 4.87
N PRO A 110 -0.09 -6.26 4.09
CA PRO A 110 -0.37 -7.02 2.87
C PRO A 110 0.75 -6.93 1.82
N VAL A 111 1.45 -5.79 1.74
CA VAL A 111 2.60 -5.61 0.84
C VAL A 111 3.73 -6.55 1.22
N LEU A 112 4.03 -6.67 2.52
CA LEU A 112 5.07 -7.58 3.03
C LEU A 112 4.81 -9.02 2.59
N SER A 113 3.56 -9.49 2.77
CA SER A 113 3.16 -10.84 2.38
C SER A 113 3.27 -11.05 0.87
N ALA A 114 2.87 -10.06 0.07
CA ALA A 114 2.94 -10.12 -1.39
C ALA A 114 4.39 -10.11 -1.90
N VAL A 115 5.25 -9.24 -1.38
CA VAL A 115 6.68 -9.19 -1.74
C VAL A 115 7.39 -10.47 -1.31
N ALA A 116 7.09 -11.00 -0.12
CA ALA A 116 7.65 -12.28 0.34
C ALA A 116 7.30 -13.46 -0.59
N THR A 117 6.21 -13.36 -1.34
CA THR A 117 5.78 -14.37 -2.33
C THR A 117 6.14 -14.03 -3.78
N GLY A 118 6.85 -12.95 -4.02
CA GLY A 118 7.44 -12.62 -5.32
C GLY A 118 6.78 -11.46 -6.07
N LEU A 119 5.93 -10.65 -5.43
CA LEU A 119 5.43 -9.42 -6.04
C LEU A 119 6.61 -8.49 -6.35
N ASP A 120 6.73 -8.10 -7.62
CA ASP A 120 7.68 -7.08 -8.09
C ASP A 120 7.04 -5.70 -7.96
N ALA A 121 7.18 -5.11 -6.78
CA ALA A 121 6.69 -3.77 -6.47
C ALA A 121 7.53 -3.14 -5.35
N LYS A 122 7.44 -1.82 -5.19
CA LYS A 122 8.12 -1.08 -4.13
C LYS A 122 7.20 -0.07 -3.46
N ILE A 123 7.43 0.14 -2.18
CA ILE A 123 6.90 1.27 -1.42
C ILE A 123 7.73 2.49 -1.80
N VAL A 124 7.07 3.53 -2.28
CA VAL A 124 7.72 4.76 -2.76
C VAL A 124 7.38 5.99 -1.90
N ALA A 125 6.30 5.90 -1.11
CA ALA A 125 5.88 6.94 -0.18
C ALA A 125 5.02 6.35 0.96
N GLY A 126 4.84 7.12 2.03
CA GLY A 126 3.81 6.87 3.03
C GLY A 126 2.42 7.29 2.53
N VAL A 127 1.39 6.91 3.26
CA VAL A 127 0.01 7.38 3.07
C VAL A 127 -0.52 7.93 4.38
N ASN A 128 -0.45 7.14 5.46
CA ASN A 128 -0.86 7.57 6.79
C ASN A 128 -0.19 6.80 7.92
N THR A 129 -0.27 7.40 9.11
CA THR A 129 0.09 6.76 10.38
C THR A 129 -1.17 6.49 11.21
N GLN A 130 -1.14 5.43 12.01
CA GLN A 130 -2.19 5.13 13.01
C GLN A 130 -3.62 5.08 12.41
N GLY A 131 -4.64 5.45 13.19
CA GLY A 131 -6.02 5.61 12.71
C GLY A 131 -6.86 4.34 12.70
N SER A 132 -6.58 3.41 13.62
CA SER A 132 -7.46 2.27 13.88
C SER A 132 -7.83 2.25 15.37
N ASP A 133 -9.05 1.82 15.68
CA ASP A 133 -9.53 1.83 17.04
C ASP A 133 -10.10 0.48 17.46
N LEU A 134 -9.82 0.11 18.72
CA LEU A 134 -10.48 -0.97 19.40
C LEU A 134 -11.78 -0.44 20.04
N VAL A 135 -12.89 -0.88 19.51
CA VAL A 135 -14.23 -0.59 20.02
C VAL A 135 -14.76 -1.84 20.69
N VAL A 136 -15.28 -1.70 21.90
CA VAL A 136 -15.95 -2.78 22.62
C VAL A 136 -17.40 -2.39 22.90
N ARG A 137 -18.27 -3.38 23.14
CA ARG A 137 -19.68 -3.15 23.50
C ARG A 137 -19.78 -2.29 24.77
N ASN A 138 -20.83 -1.50 24.88
CA ASN A 138 -20.97 -0.48 25.91
C ASN A 138 -21.03 -1.03 27.34
N ASP A 139 -21.61 -2.23 27.52
CA ASP A 139 -21.76 -2.90 28.82
C ASP A 139 -20.48 -3.55 29.33
N LEU A 140 -19.44 -3.66 28.49
CA LEU A 140 -18.14 -4.18 28.92
C LEU A 140 -17.41 -3.17 29.82
N ASN A 141 -17.00 -3.61 31.01
CA ASN A 141 -16.13 -2.82 31.88
C ASN A 141 -14.67 -3.03 31.44
N TYR A 142 -14.21 -2.19 30.53
CA TYR A 142 -12.82 -2.20 30.09
C TYR A 142 -11.93 -1.43 31.06
N THR A 143 -10.97 -2.11 31.69
CA THR A 143 -9.98 -1.56 32.62
C THR A 143 -8.53 -1.78 32.16
N GLY A 144 -8.34 -2.28 30.96
CA GLY A 144 -7.06 -2.58 30.35
C GLY A 144 -7.09 -3.85 29.51
N PRO A 145 -5.97 -4.25 28.88
CA PRO A 145 -5.90 -5.36 27.93
C PRO A 145 -6.45 -6.69 28.50
N GLN A 146 -6.25 -6.96 29.78
CA GLN A 146 -6.73 -8.19 30.43
C GLN A 146 -8.26 -8.33 30.41
N SER A 147 -9.00 -7.22 30.25
CA SER A 147 -10.47 -7.23 30.10
C SER A 147 -10.93 -7.88 28.79
N LEU A 148 -10.03 -8.14 27.84
CA LEU A 148 -10.35 -8.76 26.56
C LEU A 148 -10.42 -10.28 26.64
N LYS A 149 -9.95 -10.91 27.74
CA LYS A 149 -9.98 -12.37 27.87
C LYS A 149 -11.40 -12.92 27.81
N GLY A 150 -11.57 -13.98 27.05
CA GLY A 150 -12.85 -14.62 26.80
C GLY A 150 -13.72 -13.93 25.74
N LEU A 151 -13.28 -12.78 25.20
CA LEU A 151 -14.04 -12.03 24.21
C LEU A 151 -13.75 -12.49 22.77
N THR A 152 -14.69 -12.18 21.89
CA THR A 152 -14.56 -12.30 20.45
C THR A 152 -14.38 -10.90 19.84
N ILE A 153 -13.22 -10.65 19.21
CA ILE A 153 -12.89 -9.40 18.54
C ILE A 153 -12.84 -9.64 17.05
N ALA A 154 -13.63 -8.89 16.28
CA ALA A 154 -13.51 -8.91 14.82
C ALA A 154 -12.49 -7.86 14.37
N THR A 155 -11.68 -8.23 13.37
CA THR A 155 -10.71 -7.36 12.73
C THR A 155 -10.58 -7.73 11.25
N PHE A 156 -9.68 -7.14 10.51
CA PHE A 156 -9.40 -7.58 9.14
C PHE A 156 -8.76 -8.97 9.13
N GLN A 157 -8.73 -9.60 7.95
CA GLN A 157 -8.16 -10.94 7.76
C GLN A 157 -6.69 -10.98 8.20
N ALA A 158 -6.24 -12.19 8.52
CA ALA A 158 -4.85 -12.47 8.89
C ALA A 158 -3.85 -11.88 7.88
N GLY A 159 -2.78 -11.27 8.40
CA GLY A 159 -1.75 -10.62 7.59
C GLY A 159 -2.05 -9.18 7.18
N THR A 160 -3.16 -8.58 7.62
CA THR A 160 -3.41 -7.13 7.51
C THR A 160 -2.74 -6.36 8.64
N ILE A 161 -2.70 -5.02 8.54
CA ILE A 161 -2.16 -4.17 9.62
C ILE A 161 -2.93 -4.39 10.92
N GLN A 162 -4.26 -4.36 10.87
CA GLN A 162 -5.11 -4.48 12.06
C GLN A 162 -4.93 -5.83 12.74
N ASP A 163 -4.93 -6.94 12.00
CA ASP A 163 -4.67 -8.26 12.55
C ASP A 163 -3.26 -8.36 13.15
N THR A 164 -2.24 -7.91 12.41
CA THR A 164 -0.83 -7.94 12.84
C THR A 164 -0.63 -7.14 14.13
N LEU A 165 -1.17 -5.93 14.17
CA LEU A 165 -1.04 -5.03 15.30
C LEU A 165 -1.79 -5.54 16.54
N LEU A 166 -3.04 -5.96 16.37
CA LEU A 166 -3.87 -6.49 17.46
C LEU A 166 -3.23 -7.73 18.10
N ARG A 167 -2.81 -8.71 17.29
CA ARG A 167 -2.17 -9.95 17.79
C ARG A 167 -0.86 -9.66 18.51
N ASN A 168 -0.04 -8.77 17.95
CA ASN A 168 1.21 -8.38 18.60
C ASN A 168 0.96 -7.68 19.94
N TRP A 169 0.04 -6.73 19.98
CA TRP A 169 -0.29 -5.99 21.20
C TRP A 169 -0.90 -6.88 22.28
N ILE A 170 -1.82 -7.79 21.93
CA ILE A 170 -2.39 -8.79 22.84
C ILE A 170 -1.26 -9.65 23.45
N LYS A 171 -0.35 -10.16 22.60
CA LYS A 171 0.80 -10.96 23.02
C LYS A 171 1.74 -10.19 23.95
N GLN A 172 2.03 -8.93 23.65
CA GLN A 172 2.87 -8.06 24.52
C GLN A 172 2.26 -7.82 25.89
N ASN A 173 0.93 -7.93 26.03
CA ASN A 173 0.21 -7.84 27.29
C ASN A 173 -0.01 -9.21 27.98
N ASN A 174 0.76 -10.25 27.62
CA ASN A 174 0.68 -11.60 28.18
C ASN A 174 -0.71 -12.23 28.04
N ILE A 175 -1.37 -11.99 26.91
CA ILE A 175 -2.62 -12.60 26.50
C ILE A 175 -2.34 -13.41 25.23
N SER A 176 -2.83 -14.65 25.19
CA SER A 176 -2.63 -15.52 24.02
C SER A 176 -3.70 -15.24 22.97
N PRO A 177 -3.32 -14.76 21.76
CA PRO A 177 -4.26 -14.69 20.64
C PRO A 177 -4.82 -16.08 20.32
N ASP A 178 -6.11 -16.15 20.00
CA ASP A 178 -6.88 -17.36 19.64
C ASP A 178 -7.17 -18.35 20.79
N THR A 179 -6.51 -18.24 21.94
CA THR A 179 -6.83 -19.05 23.14
C THR A 179 -7.50 -18.22 24.25
N ASP A 180 -6.93 -17.06 24.58
CA ASP A 180 -7.53 -16.16 25.59
C ASP A 180 -8.53 -15.19 24.96
N VAL A 181 -8.30 -14.78 23.69
CA VAL A 181 -9.16 -13.88 22.91
C VAL A 181 -9.41 -14.51 21.56
N THR A 182 -10.68 -14.65 21.16
CA THR A 182 -11.02 -15.12 19.83
C THR A 182 -10.93 -13.98 18.81
N ILE A 183 -9.99 -14.06 17.87
CA ILE A 183 -9.84 -13.06 16.81
C ILE A 183 -10.49 -13.57 15.51
N LYS A 184 -11.48 -12.83 14.98
CA LYS A 184 -12.20 -13.17 13.74
C LYS A 184 -11.84 -12.21 12.62
N GLY A 185 -11.26 -12.74 11.53
CA GLY A 185 -11.02 -11.96 10.30
C GLY A 185 -12.32 -11.73 9.53
N MET A 186 -12.66 -10.47 9.24
CA MET A 186 -13.86 -10.06 8.50
C MET A 186 -13.54 -8.87 7.59
N ASN A 187 -14.37 -8.64 6.56
CA ASN A 187 -14.37 -7.35 5.87
C ASN A 187 -14.93 -6.26 6.79
N PRO A 188 -14.56 -4.96 6.60
CA PRO A 188 -14.98 -3.88 7.50
C PRO A 188 -16.48 -3.79 7.69
N GLY A 189 -17.25 -3.85 6.62
CA GLY A 189 -18.73 -3.80 6.68
C GLY A 189 -19.32 -4.98 7.46
N ASP A 190 -18.81 -6.20 7.24
CA ASP A 190 -19.25 -7.40 7.94
C ASP A 190 -18.93 -7.33 9.44
N ALA A 191 -17.75 -6.79 9.79
CA ALA A 191 -17.34 -6.60 11.18
C ALA A 191 -18.23 -5.57 11.91
N VAL A 192 -18.57 -4.45 11.26
CA VAL A 192 -19.53 -3.46 11.78
C VAL A 192 -20.91 -4.09 12.00
N ILE A 193 -21.41 -4.87 11.03
CA ILE A 193 -22.69 -5.58 11.14
C ILE A 193 -22.63 -6.60 12.30
N ALA A 194 -21.57 -7.40 12.40
CA ALA A 194 -21.42 -8.38 13.48
C ALA A 194 -21.40 -7.70 14.87
N MET A 195 -20.71 -6.56 15.00
CA MET A 195 -20.64 -5.77 16.23
C MET A 195 -22.01 -5.19 16.61
N THR A 196 -22.67 -4.56 15.66
CA THR A 196 -23.99 -3.92 15.92
C THR A 196 -25.11 -4.93 16.20
N ALA A 197 -24.97 -6.15 15.67
CA ALA A 197 -25.86 -7.29 15.93
C ALA A 197 -25.51 -8.07 17.22
N GLY A 198 -24.45 -7.68 17.96
CA GLY A 198 -24.00 -8.37 19.16
C GLY A 198 -23.44 -9.77 18.91
N LYS A 199 -22.89 -10.03 17.70
CA LYS A 199 -22.27 -11.31 17.34
C LYS A 199 -20.78 -11.39 17.67
N VAL A 200 -20.18 -10.25 17.97
CA VAL A 200 -18.83 -10.09 18.50
C VAL A 200 -18.85 -9.08 19.63
N ASP A 201 -17.89 -9.17 20.54
CA ASP A 201 -17.80 -8.32 21.72
C ASP A 201 -17.06 -7.01 21.46
N GLY A 202 -16.26 -6.98 20.41
CA GLY A 202 -15.54 -5.81 19.96
C GLY A 202 -15.07 -5.91 18.53
N VAL A 203 -14.57 -4.79 18.02
CA VAL A 203 -13.94 -4.68 16.70
C VAL A 203 -12.66 -3.86 16.80
N PHE A 204 -11.65 -4.24 16.02
CA PHE A 204 -10.46 -3.40 15.80
C PHE A 204 -10.35 -3.11 14.31
N LEU A 205 -10.72 -1.91 13.91
CA LEU A 205 -10.93 -1.52 12.53
C LEU A 205 -10.31 -0.15 12.21
N PRO A 206 -9.95 0.10 10.94
CA PRO A 206 -9.55 1.44 10.51
C PRO A 206 -10.76 2.38 10.43
N THR A 207 -10.49 3.67 10.56
CA THR A 207 -11.47 4.74 10.37
C THR A 207 -12.05 4.72 8.93
N PRO A 208 -13.36 4.98 8.74
CA PRO A 208 -14.32 5.49 9.71
C PRO A 208 -15.12 4.41 10.46
N SER A 209 -14.85 3.12 10.28
CA SER A 209 -15.66 2.01 10.81
C SER A 209 -15.88 2.05 12.33
N PRO A 210 -14.88 2.41 13.17
CA PRO A 210 -15.10 2.59 14.61
C PRO A 210 -16.18 3.63 14.93
N SER A 211 -16.13 4.78 14.28
CA SER A 211 -17.09 5.87 14.48
C SER A 211 -18.52 5.46 14.08
N VAL A 212 -18.66 4.61 13.05
CA VAL A 212 -19.99 4.06 12.67
C VAL A 212 -20.58 3.26 13.84
N VAL A 213 -19.79 2.39 14.50
CA VAL A 213 -20.25 1.59 15.65
C VAL A 213 -20.62 2.49 16.83
N VAL A 214 -19.78 3.48 17.13
CA VAL A 214 -19.98 4.42 18.25
C VAL A 214 -21.23 5.29 18.03
N ASN A 215 -21.39 5.89 16.83
CA ASN A 215 -22.51 6.74 16.51
C ASN A 215 -23.86 5.99 16.48
N GLN A 216 -23.83 4.68 16.24
CA GLN A 216 -25.01 3.82 16.40
C GLN A 216 -25.30 3.43 17.85
N GLY A 217 -24.50 3.89 18.82
CA GLY A 217 -24.65 3.56 20.24
C GLY A 217 -24.37 2.10 20.58
N LYS A 218 -23.59 1.39 19.75
CA LYS A 218 -23.33 -0.06 19.86
C LYS A 218 -21.99 -0.40 20.50
N GLY A 219 -21.14 0.59 20.73
CA GLY A 219 -19.83 0.39 21.36
C GLY A 219 -19.18 1.70 21.74
N LYS A 220 -18.06 1.58 22.42
CA LYS A 220 -17.17 2.69 22.81
C LYS A 220 -15.74 2.37 22.41
N ILE A 221 -15.00 3.37 21.97
CA ILE A 221 -13.55 3.26 21.74
C ILE A 221 -12.88 3.10 23.09
N VAL A 222 -11.97 2.15 23.21
CA VAL A 222 -11.23 1.86 24.44
C VAL A 222 -9.71 1.90 24.27
N VAL A 223 -9.21 1.78 23.03
CA VAL A 223 -7.78 1.89 22.69
C VAL A 223 -7.64 2.42 21.27
N HIS A 224 -6.83 3.46 21.10
CA HIS A 224 -6.38 3.89 19.78
C HIS A 224 -5.15 3.09 19.33
N SER A 225 -4.96 2.91 18.04
CA SER A 225 -3.84 2.12 17.51
C SER A 225 -2.47 2.69 17.85
N GLY A 226 -2.36 4.00 18.05
CA GLY A 226 -1.14 4.65 18.51
C GLY A 226 -0.76 4.30 19.94
N GLU A 227 -1.72 3.88 20.78
CA GLU A 227 -1.45 3.33 22.12
C GLU A 227 -0.89 1.90 22.04
N MET A 228 -1.26 1.15 20.98
CA MET A 228 -0.72 -0.19 20.74
C MET A 228 0.70 -0.14 20.16
N TYR A 229 0.93 0.81 19.25
CA TYR A 229 2.23 1.06 18.65
C TYR A 229 2.33 2.53 18.21
N PRO A 230 3.02 3.39 18.97
CA PRO A 230 3.13 4.82 18.66
C PRO A 230 3.79 5.08 17.30
N ASN A 231 3.22 5.99 16.54
CA ASN A 231 3.68 6.41 15.20
C ASN A 231 3.80 5.26 14.18
N HIS A 232 3.03 4.20 14.36
CA HIS A 232 3.07 3.09 13.41
C HIS A 232 2.53 3.52 12.04
N THR A 233 3.11 2.96 10.98
CA THR A 233 2.60 3.09 9.62
C THR A 233 1.33 2.24 9.47
N CYS A 234 0.27 2.81 8.91
CA CYS A 234 -0.86 2.01 8.48
C CYS A 234 -0.79 1.73 6.98
N CYS A 235 -0.93 2.75 6.15
CA CYS A 235 -0.95 2.59 4.70
C CYS A 235 0.28 3.22 4.02
N VAL A 236 0.61 2.66 2.87
CA VAL A 236 1.75 3.02 2.03
C VAL A 236 1.32 3.15 0.57
N LEU A 237 2.06 3.95 -0.18
CA LEU A 237 1.94 4.07 -1.63
C LEU A 237 2.90 3.07 -2.28
N VAL A 238 2.35 2.11 -3.00
CA VAL A 238 3.07 1.04 -3.67
C VAL A 238 2.96 1.19 -5.18
N VAL A 239 4.07 0.97 -5.86
CA VAL A 239 4.14 1.05 -7.33
C VAL A 239 4.74 -0.23 -7.88
N SER A 240 4.18 -0.75 -8.97
CA SER A 240 4.69 -1.95 -9.64
C SER A 240 6.11 -1.74 -10.16
N GLY A 241 6.95 -2.77 -10.06
CA GLY A 241 8.34 -2.71 -10.55
C GLY A 241 8.43 -2.39 -12.04
N LYS A 242 7.42 -2.81 -12.82
CA LYS A 242 7.32 -2.44 -14.24
C LYS A 242 7.21 -0.92 -14.40
N LEU A 243 6.26 -0.27 -13.71
CA LEU A 243 6.06 1.19 -13.81
C LEU A 243 7.31 1.95 -13.34
N ILE A 244 7.96 1.47 -12.27
CA ILE A 244 9.22 2.06 -11.75
C ILE A 244 10.33 2.06 -12.82
N ARG A 245 10.51 0.96 -13.53
CA ARG A 245 11.59 0.83 -14.52
C ARG A 245 11.29 1.54 -15.84
N GLU A 246 10.04 1.47 -16.31
CA GLU A 246 9.67 1.99 -17.62
C GLU A 246 9.30 3.48 -17.58
N HIS A 247 8.76 3.98 -16.47
CA HIS A 247 8.20 5.33 -16.35
C HIS A 247 8.52 6.00 -15.00
N PRO A 248 9.79 6.16 -14.63
CA PRO A 248 10.18 6.73 -13.33
C PRO A 248 9.69 8.18 -13.11
N GLU A 249 9.47 8.96 -14.17
CA GLU A 249 8.90 10.31 -14.13
C GLU A 249 7.43 10.29 -13.69
N ILE A 250 6.68 9.30 -14.12
CA ILE A 250 5.28 9.09 -13.72
C ILE A 250 5.20 8.77 -12.23
N VAL A 251 6.09 7.91 -11.72
CA VAL A 251 6.16 7.60 -10.28
C VAL A 251 6.40 8.87 -9.44
N ARG A 252 7.34 9.72 -9.86
CA ARG A 252 7.60 11.01 -9.17
C ARG A 252 6.38 11.93 -9.20
N GLN A 253 5.66 11.95 -10.31
CA GLN A 253 4.46 12.79 -10.42
C GLN A 253 3.31 12.26 -9.58
N ILE A 254 3.12 10.93 -9.49
CA ILE A 254 2.12 10.32 -8.61
C ILE A 254 2.35 10.76 -7.15
N ILE A 255 3.60 10.73 -6.67
CA ILE A 255 3.95 11.16 -5.31
C ILE A 255 3.62 12.66 -5.12
N LYS A 256 3.97 13.51 -6.08
CA LYS A 256 3.63 14.95 -6.00
C LYS A 256 2.12 15.21 -5.99
N THR A 257 1.37 14.46 -6.78
CA THR A 257 -0.09 14.57 -6.80
C THR A 257 -0.68 14.09 -5.48
N ASN A 258 -0.12 13.03 -4.87
CA ASN A 258 -0.48 12.60 -3.52
C ASN A 258 -0.19 13.71 -2.49
N ASP A 259 1.00 14.31 -2.49
CA ASP A 259 1.36 15.42 -1.59
C ASP A 259 0.41 16.62 -1.73
N LYS A 260 0.05 16.98 -2.97
CA LYS A 260 -0.94 18.02 -3.28
C LYS A 260 -2.30 17.67 -2.67
N ALA A 261 -2.73 16.42 -2.75
CA ALA A 261 -4.01 15.97 -2.20
C ALA A 261 -3.99 15.92 -0.66
N VAL A 262 -2.89 15.50 -0.05
CA VAL A 262 -2.70 15.57 1.41
C VAL A 262 -2.82 17.01 1.89
N ALA A 263 -2.05 17.93 1.31
CA ALA A 263 -2.09 19.34 1.69
C ALA A 263 -3.48 19.97 1.51
N PHE A 264 -4.20 19.57 0.45
CA PHE A 264 -5.58 20.01 0.26
C PHE A 264 -6.51 19.49 1.35
N ASN A 265 -6.42 18.20 1.67
CA ASN A 265 -7.26 17.57 2.70
C ASN A 265 -7.07 18.22 4.07
N GLU A 266 -5.81 18.51 4.45
CA GLU A 266 -5.48 19.19 5.70
C GLU A 266 -6.06 20.61 5.78
N GLN A 267 -6.05 21.34 4.66
CA GLN A 267 -6.54 22.71 4.59
C GLN A 267 -8.07 22.81 4.40
N ASN A 268 -8.68 21.76 3.85
CA ASN A 268 -10.09 21.75 3.45
C ASN A 268 -10.81 20.50 3.97
N LEU A 269 -10.65 20.20 5.26
CA LEU A 269 -11.06 18.93 5.86
C LEU A 269 -12.55 18.62 5.64
N ASP A 270 -13.44 19.62 5.74
CA ASP A 270 -14.88 19.47 5.51
C ASP A 270 -15.21 19.06 4.06
N GLU A 271 -14.53 19.67 3.08
CA GLU A 271 -14.71 19.33 1.68
C GLU A 271 -14.17 17.93 1.38
N ALA A 272 -12.97 17.61 1.89
CA ALA A 272 -12.38 16.29 1.75
C ALA A 272 -13.26 15.18 2.37
N ALA A 273 -13.84 15.43 3.55
CA ALA A 273 -14.81 14.53 4.17
C ALA A 273 -16.06 14.33 3.31
N GLY A 274 -16.55 15.39 2.68
CA GLY A 274 -17.68 15.33 1.75
C GLY A 274 -17.36 14.50 0.49
N ILE A 275 -16.18 14.69 -0.10
CA ILE A 275 -15.70 13.92 -1.25
C ILE A 275 -15.62 12.44 -0.88
N PHE A 276 -15.03 12.11 0.26
CA PHE A 276 -14.92 10.73 0.75
C PHE A 276 -16.30 10.11 0.98
N ALA A 277 -17.19 10.81 1.70
CA ALA A 277 -18.54 10.33 1.99
C ALA A 277 -19.32 10.01 0.71
N ASN A 278 -19.26 10.89 -0.29
CA ASN A 278 -19.91 10.70 -1.58
C ASN A 278 -19.33 9.52 -2.37
N LYS A 279 -18.00 9.35 -2.38
CA LYS A 279 -17.32 8.26 -3.11
C LYS A 279 -17.60 6.91 -2.50
N THR A 280 -17.64 6.82 -1.16
CA THR A 280 -17.75 5.54 -0.44
C THR A 280 -19.19 5.18 -0.01
N GLY A 281 -20.12 6.12 -0.09
CA GLY A 281 -21.46 5.96 0.46
C GLY A 281 -21.53 6.04 1.98
N SER A 282 -20.46 6.49 2.64
CA SER A 282 -20.40 6.67 4.09
C SER A 282 -21.24 7.88 4.51
N LYS A 283 -21.78 7.87 5.74
CA LYS A 283 -22.41 9.06 6.29
C LYS A 283 -21.36 10.11 6.62
N LEU A 284 -21.59 11.34 6.21
CA LEU A 284 -20.66 12.46 6.43
C LEU A 284 -20.35 12.67 7.92
N GLU A 285 -21.34 12.47 8.79
CA GLU A 285 -21.18 12.57 10.24
C GLU A 285 -20.18 11.54 10.81
N ASP A 286 -20.21 10.29 10.30
CA ASP A 286 -19.29 9.24 10.73
C ASP A 286 -17.86 9.54 10.24
N VAL A 287 -17.72 10.05 9.02
CA VAL A 287 -16.44 10.47 8.47
C VAL A 287 -15.84 11.62 9.29
N LYS A 288 -16.64 12.67 9.57
CA LYS A 288 -16.18 13.81 10.38
C LYS A 288 -15.81 13.40 11.81
N ALA A 289 -16.61 12.52 12.43
CA ALA A 289 -16.32 12.00 13.76
C ALA A 289 -14.97 11.24 13.75
N SER A 290 -14.75 10.39 12.74
CA SER A 290 -13.51 9.61 12.64
C SER A 290 -12.27 10.48 12.43
N LEU A 291 -12.38 11.56 11.65
CA LEU A 291 -11.25 12.48 11.42
C LEU A 291 -10.92 13.30 12.67
N LYS A 292 -11.92 13.60 13.51
CA LYS A 292 -11.74 14.30 14.78
C LYS A 292 -11.04 13.42 15.84
N GLU A 293 -11.37 12.14 15.87
CA GLU A 293 -10.84 11.16 16.84
C GLU A 293 -9.52 10.52 16.36
N TRP A 294 -9.09 10.81 15.13
CA TRP A 294 -7.90 10.17 14.56
C TRP A 294 -6.62 10.55 15.32
N ASP A 295 -5.96 9.52 15.85
CA ASP A 295 -4.71 9.61 16.62
C ASP A 295 -3.44 9.71 15.75
N GLY A 296 -3.58 9.73 14.40
CA GLY A 296 -2.51 9.81 13.42
C GLY A 296 -2.68 10.98 12.45
N ASN A 297 -2.04 10.86 11.29
CA ASN A 297 -2.10 11.85 10.22
C ASN A 297 -1.82 11.23 8.85
N TRP A 298 -2.16 11.95 7.77
CA TRP A 298 -1.61 11.63 6.46
C TRP A 298 -0.13 11.96 6.43
N ALA A 299 0.68 11.11 5.80
CA ALA A 299 2.13 11.25 5.83
C ALA A 299 2.76 10.61 4.59
N SER A 300 3.23 11.44 3.68
CA SER A 300 3.85 10.98 2.42
C SER A 300 5.34 10.69 2.54
N ASP A 301 6.05 11.26 3.52
CA ASP A 301 7.50 11.06 3.68
C ASP A 301 7.82 9.58 3.98
N PRO A 302 8.48 8.86 3.05
CA PRO A 302 8.80 7.45 3.27
C PRO A 302 9.82 7.24 4.40
N ASN A 303 10.60 8.25 4.77
CA ASN A 303 11.63 8.10 5.79
C ASN A 303 11.05 7.85 7.19
N ILE A 304 9.87 8.39 7.48
CA ILE A 304 9.22 8.18 8.78
C ILE A 304 8.57 6.78 8.91
N ILE A 305 8.32 6.11 7.79
CA ILE A 305 7.63 4.82 7.78
C ILE A 305 8.56 3.60 7.66
N ILE A 306 9.85 3.79 7.38
CA ILE A 306 10.80 2.68 7.17
C ILE A 306 10.83 1.75 8.39
N ASN A 307 11.15 2.29 9.56
CA ASN A 307 11.29 1.48 10.76
C ASN A 307 10.00 0.75 11.14
N PRO A 308 8.82 1.41 11.20
CA PRO A 308 7.56 0.72 11.47
C PRO A 308 7.25 -0.41 10.47
N VAL A 309 7.54 -0.23 9.18
CA VAL A 309 7.31 -1.26 8.16
C VAL A 309 8.26 -2.44 8.34
N ILE A 310 9.54 -2.20 8.68
CA ILE A 310 10.50 -3.27 8.98
C ILE A 310 10.11 -4.02 10.26
N ASP A 311 9.62 -3.32 11.28
CA ASP A 311 9.10 -3.97 12.48
C ASP A 311 7.89 -4.85 12.17
N TYR A 312 6.98 -4.43 11.30
CA TYR A 312 5.89 -5.29 10.83
C TYR A 312 6.39 -6.52 10.09
N ALA A 313 7.43 -6.40 9.26
CA ALA A 313 8.02 -7.56 8.60
C ALA A 313 8.52 -8.59 9.60
N LYS A 314 9.15 -8.14 10.70
CA LYS A 314 9.57 -9.00 11.81
C LYS A 314 8.37 -9.62 12.52
N ILE A 315 7.36 -8.81 12.88
CA ILE A 315 6.15 -9.32 13.56
C ILE A 315 5.44 -10.36 12.68
N GLN A 316 5.30 -10.12 11.38
CA GLN A 316 4.68 -11.08 10.45
C GLN A 316 5.51 -12.36 10.30
N TYR A 317 6.83 -12.28 10.35
CA TYR A 317 7.68 -13.45 10.39
C TYR A 317 7.45 -14.25 11.68
N ASP A 318 7.41 -13.60 12.85
CA ASP A 318 7.16 -14.23 14.15
C ASP A 318 5.74 -14.82 14.27
N LEU A 319 4.76 -14.24 13.54
CA LEU A 319 3.39 -14.77 13.42
C LEU A 319 3.28 -15.89 12.36
N GLY A 320 4.33 -16.15 11.58
CA GLY A 320 4.34 -17.17 10.53
C GLY A 320 3.62 -16.75 9.23
N TYR A 321 3.27 -15.46 9.06
CA TYR A 321 2.62 -14.96 7.85
C TYR A 321 3.59 -14.85 6.67
N ILE A 322 4.86 -14.56 6.93
CA ILE A 322 5.93 -14.61 5.93
C ILE A 322 7.00 -15.64 6.36
N LYS A 323 7.63 -16.29 5.38
CA LYS A 323 8.58 -17.39 5.64
C LYS A 323 10.03 -16.94 5.72
N LYS A 324 10.33 -15.72 5.36
CA LYS A 324 11.68 -15.13 5.39
C LYS A 324 11.62 -13.69 5.83
N PRO A 325 12.63 -13.19 6.57
CA PRO A 325 12.74 -11.76 6.85
C PRO A 325 12.84 -10.96 5.56
N LEU A 326 12.26 -9.75 5.57
CA LEU A 326 12.37 -8.79 4.49
C LEU A 326 13.23 -7.62 4.96
N THR A 327 14.05 -7.11 4.05
CA THR A 327 14.93 -5.95 4.27
C THR A 327 14.30 -4.67 3.70
N GLN A 328 14.85 -3.51 4.07
CA GLN A 328 14.45 -2.25 3.48
C GLN A 328 14.57 -2.25 1.94
N SER A 329 15.64 -2.82 1.40
CA SER A 329 15.87 -2.90 -0.05
C SER A 329 14.89 -3.82 -0.77
N ASP A 330 14.33 -4.82 -0.09
CA ASP A 330 13.27 -5.65 -0.66
C ASP A 330 11.97 -4.84 -0.83
N LEU A 331 11.71 -3.90 0.06
CA LEU A 331 10.42 -3.21 0.22
C LEU A 331 10.38 -1.82 -0.39
N PHE A 332 11.44 -1.03 -0.27
CA PHE A 332 11.43 0.40 -0.59
C PHE A 332 12.25 0.75 -1.82
N ASP A 333 11.78 1.77 -2.56
CA ASP A 333 12.59 2.57 -3.46
C ASP A 333 12.43 4.06 -3.10
N LEU A 334 13.44 4.61 -2.41
CA LEU A 334 13.40 5.97 -1.86
C LEU A 334 13.88 7.03 -2.88
N ASN A 335 14.29 6.63 -4.09
CA ASN A 335 14.83 7.56 -5.10
C ASN A 335 13.77 8.50 -5.69
N PHE A 336 12.50 8.21 -5.45
CA PHE A 336 11.38 8.96 -6.03
C PHE A 336 10.88 10.10 -5.13
N TYR A 337 11.04 9.97 -3.83
CA TYR A 337 10.62 10.99 -2.88
C TYR A 337 11.71 12.05 -2.70
N LYS A 338 11.35 13.30 -2.91
CA LYS A 338 12.20 14.45 -2.55
C LYS A 338 11.41 15.29 -1.57
N LYS A 339 11.95 15.47 -0.37
CA LYS A 339 11.37 16.40 0.58
C LYS A 339 11.46 17.81 -0.01
N ASN A 340 10.31 18.46 -0.20
CA ASN A 340 10.24 19.86 -0.67
C ASN A 340 10.71 20.82 0.42
#